data_834ee0c7619e9795f9ba57449676775e
#
_entry.id   834ee0c7619e9795f9ba57449676775e
#
_cell.length_a   1.000
_cell.length_b   1.000
_cell.length_c   1.000
_cell.angle_alpha   90.00
_cell.angle_beta   90.00
_cell.angle_gamma   90.00
#
_symmetry.space_group_name_H-M   'P 1'
#
loop_
_entity.id
_entity.type
_entity.pdbx_description
1 polymer ?
#
loop_
_entity_poly.entity_id
_entity_poly.type
_entity_poly.pdbx_seq_one_letter_code
_entity_poly.pdbx_strand_id
1 'polypeptide(L)'
;MGAAGSSALGRLGLPASRFPAQPRPGWLAVTALGLAAVALGTVAWRRARSRRRRRLQQVGTVAQLWIYPVKSCKGVAVSAAECTALGLRCGHLRDRFWLVIKEDGHMVTARQEPRLVLVSITYEGDRLILRAPGMDQLVLPGKLPSSNKLHDCRLFGMDIKGRDCGDQAAKWFTSFLKTEAFRLVQFEDHMKGRSSKKIFSTLVPNYQVAYPDCSPIMLLSEASLVDLNTRLEKKLKMDQFRPSIVVTGCDAFEEDTWDELLIGSVEMKKVLACPRCILTTVDPDTGVIDRKEPLETLKSYRLCDPSEKQIYKSSPLFGVYYSVEKVGSLNVGDPVYRMVP
;
A
#
# COMPACT_ATOMS: atom_id res chain seq x y z
N MET A 1 47.86 -63.82 -47.54
CA MET A 1 48.54 -63.04 -48.59
C MET A 1 48.74 -61.66 -48.01
N GLY A 2 49.82 -61.32 -47.61
CA GLY A 2 51.03 -60.74 -48.09
C GLY A 2 51.01 -59.28 -47.61
N ALA A 3 51.91 -58.79 -47.09
CA ALA A 3 53.31 -58.65 -46.80
C ALA A 3 53.53 -57.24 -46.26
N ALA A 4 54.11 -57.06 -45.14
CA ALA A 4 55.46 -56.58 -44.85
C ALA A 4 55.82 -55.18 -45.46
N GLY A 5 56.29 -54.29 -44.64
CA GLY A 5 57.02 -53.08 -45.00
C GLY A 5 57.52 -52.35 -43.77
N SER A 6 58.68 -52.67 -43.35
CA SER A 6 59.50 -52.05 -42.33
C SER A 6 60.14 -50.78 -42.84
N SER A 7 60.29 -49.73 -42.03
CA SER A 7 61.61 -49.07 -41.89
C SER A 7 61.63 -48.03 -40.79
N ALA A 8 62.70 -48.02 -40.05
CA ALA A 8 63.09 -47.16 -38.97
C ALA A 8 63.58 -45.80 -39.46
N LEU A 9 63.57 -44.81 -38.53
CA LEU A 9 64.48 -43.67 -38.32
C LEU A 9 63.67 -42.65 -37.51
N GLY A 10 64.09 -42.09 -36.44
CA GLY A 10 65.30 -41.61 -35.91
C GLY A 10 65.00 -40.86 -34.61
N ARG A 11 65.77 -41.07 -33.60
CA ARG A 11 65.77 -40.34 -32.33
C ARG A 11 66.11 -38.89 -32.55
N LEU A 12 65.22 -38.00 -32.08
CA LEU A 12 65.62 -36.66 -31.65
C LEU A 12 64.83 -36.29 -30.38
N GLY A 13 65.60 -36.20 -29.27
CA GLY A 13 65.09 -35.79 -27.97
C GLY A 13 64.81 -34.32 -27.96
N LEU A 14 63.59 -33.99 -27.56
CA LEU A 14 63.20 -32.62 -27.20
C LEU A 14 62.86 -32.59 -25.70
N PRO A 15 63.28 -31.56 -24.94
CA PRO A 15 63.04 -31.52 -23.51
C PRO A 15 61.54 -31.31 -23.21
N ALA A 16 61.02 -32.03 -22.22
CA ALA A 16 59.68 -31.90 -21.70
C ALA A 16 59.46 -30.48 -21.15
N SER A 17 58.65 -29.70 -21.83
CA SER A 17 58.13 -28.44 -21.33
C SER A 17 57.24 -28.74 -20.11
N ARG A 18 57.63 -28.25 -18.93
CA ARG A 18 56.81 -28.28 -17.71
C ARG A 18 55.58 -27.36 -17.95
N PHE A 19 54.40 -27.95 -18.12
CA PHE A 19 53.15 -27.22 -18.03
C PHE A 19 52.99 -26.72 -16.59
N PRO A 20 52.58 -25.44 -16.39
CA PRO A 20 52.29 -24.94 -15.05
C PRO A 20 51.09 -25.68 -14.50
N ALA A 21 51.16 -26.12 -13.24
CA ALA A 21 50.11 -26.85 -12.55
C ALA A 21 48.83 -26.00 -12.56
N GLN A 22 47.74 -26.61 -13.03
CA GLN A 22 46.41 -25.97 -12.95
C GLN A 22 46.08 -25.65 -11.47
N PRO A 23 45.56 -24.43 -11.18
CA PRO A 23 45.19 -24.08 -9.81
C PRO A 23 44.03 -24.97 -9.35
N ARG A 24 44.16 -25.52 -8.15
CA ARG A 24 43.16 -26.40 -7.52
C ARG A 24 41.81 -25.66 -7.42
N PRO A 25 40.66 -26.31 -7.73
CA PRO A 25 39.34 -25.63 -7.77
C PRO A 25 38.89 -24.97 -6.44
N GLY A 26 39.51 -25.33 -5.32
CA GLY A 26 39.22 -24.69 -4.01
C GLY A 26 39.68 -23.25 -3.89
N TRP A 27 40.69 -22.81 -4.60
CA TRP A 27 41.21 -21.42 -4.52
C TRP A 27 40.32 -20.45 -5.27
N LEU A 28 39.69 -20.84 -6.36
CA LEU A 28 38.73 -20.03 -7.12
C LEU A 28 37.43 -19.82 -6.34
N ALA A 29 36.98 -20.79 -5.55
CA ALA A 29 35.80 -20.67 -4.70
C ALA A 29 36.04 -19.72 -3.52
N VAL A 30 37.22 -19.75 -2.90
CA VAL A 30 37.56 -18.83 -1.78
C VAL A 30 37.72 -17.39 -2.28
N THR A 31 38.31 -17.16 -3.45
CA THR A 31 38.42 -15.82 -4.03
C THR A 31 37.07 -15.27 -4.48
N ALA A 32 36.18 -16.11 -5.04
CA ALA A 32 34.81 -15.68 -5.41
C ALA A 32 33.96 -15.30 -4.19
N LEU A 33 34.03 -16.06 -3.09
CA LEU A 33 33.34 -15.74 -1.83
C LEU A 33 33.91 -14.49 -1.17
N GLY A 34 35.21 -14.28 -1.20
CA GLY A 34 35.86 -13.04 -0.70
C GLY A 34 35.41 -11.81 -1.48
N LEU A 35 35.38 -11.86 -2.80
CA LEU A 35 34.93 -10.76 -3.66
C LEU A 35 33.43 -10.45 -3.47
N ALA A 36 32.60 -11.47 -3.31
CA ALA A 36 31.17 -11.31 -3.01
C ALA A 36 30.95 -10.64 -1.64
N ALA A 37 31.67 -11.04 -0.61
CA ALA A 37 31.61 -10.45 0.72
C ALA A 37 32.06 -8.98 0.72
N VAL A 38 33.13 -8.63 0.00
CA VAL A 38 33.60 -7.25 -0.17
C VAL A 38 32.59 -6.42 -0.97
N ALA A 39 31.98 -6.96 -2.02
CA ALA A 39 30.94 -6.28 -2.80
C ALA A 39 29.69 -6.00 -1.95
N LEU A 40 29.22 -7.00 -1.18
CA LEU A 40 28.10 -6.84 -0.26
C LEU A 40 28.42 -5.83 0.87
N GLY A 41 29.63 -5.89 1.43
CA GLY A 41 30.12 -4.95 2.43
C GLY A 41 30.20 -3.52 1.90
N THR A 42 30.69 -3.31 0.68
CA THR A 42 30.75 -1.98 0.05
C THR A 42 29.38 -1.41 -0.29
N VAL A 43 28.43 -2.26 -0.74
CA VAL A 43 27.03 -1.85 -0.99
C VAL A 43 26.35 -1.49 0.33
N ALA A 44 26.50 -2.31 1.36
CA ALA A 44 25.97 -2.02 2.70
C ALA A 44 26.57 -0.74 3.29
N TRP A 45 27.90 -0.56 3.18
CA TRP A 45 28.58 0.64 3.63
C TRP A 45 28.17 1.90 2.85
N ARG A 46 28.03 1.82 1.52
CA ARG A 46 27.53 2.92 0.68
C ARG A 46 26.09 3.29 1.05
N ARG A 47 25.22 2.30 1.29
CA ARG A 47 23.85 2.54 1.77
C ARG A 47 23.82 3.17 3.16
N ALA A 48 24.64 2.67 4.09
CA ALA A 48 24.77 3.26 5.44
C ALA A 48 25.34 4.68 5.41
N ARG A 49 26.31 4.95 4.55
CA ARG A 49 26.92 6.28 4.39
C ARG A 49 25.98 7.26 3.67
N SER A 50 25.19 6.80 2.70
CA SER A 50 24.14 7.60 2.05
C SER A 50 23.04 7.97 3.08
N ARG A 51 22.64 7.02 3.94
CA ARG A 51 21.68 7.30 5.04
C ARG A 51 22.21 8.30 6.06
N ARG A 52 23.51 8.29 6.37
CA ARG A 52 24.14 9.25 7.31
C ARG A 52 24.19 10.69 6.82
N ARG A 53 24.05 10.94 5.52
CA ARG A 53 24.08 12.29 4.94
C ARG A 53 22.70 12.91 4.72
N ARG A 54 21.60 12.15 4.90
CA ARG A 54 20.26 12.71 4.75
C ARG A 54 19.98 13.66 5.90
N ARG A 55 19.74 14.92 5.59
CA ARG A 55 19.31 15.91 6.57
C ARG A 55 17.81 15.68 6.83
N LEU A 56 17.43 15.65 8.09
CA LEU A 56 16.03 15.62 8.51
C LEU A 56 15.55 17.05 8.71
N GLN A 57 14.47 17.41 8.07
CA GLN A 57 13.77 18.68 8.28
C GLN A 57 12.38 18.36 8.80
N GLN A 58 12.08 18.86 9.99
CA GLN A 58 10.71 18.76 10.51
C GLN A 58 9.79 19.60 9.65
N VAL A 59 8.67 19.01 9.22
CA VAL A 59 7.68 19.61 8.33
C VAL A 59 6.28 19.60 8.90
N GLY A 60 6.10 19.03 10.09
CA GLY A 60 4.82 18.99 10.76
C GLY A 60 4.79 17.99 11.90
N THR A 61 3.58 17.65 12.31
CA THR A 61 3.27 16.72 13.40
C THR A 61 2.07 15.86 13.00
N VAL A 62 2.02 14.61 13.40
CA VAL A 62 0.87 13.72 13.19
C VAL A 62 -0.30 14.24 14.02
N ALA A 63 -1.35 14.74 13.36
CA ALA A 63 -2.56 15.25 14.00
C ALA A 63 -3.57 14.13 14.24
N GLN A 64 -3.72 13.18 13.29
CA GLN A 64 -4.69 12.09 13.39
C GLN A 64 -4.15 10.84 12.69
N LEU A 65 -4.54 9.67 13.21
CA LEU A 65 -4.34 8.37 12.59
C LEU A 65 -5.69 7.69 12.38
N TRP A 66 -5.90 7.13 11.19
CA TRP A 66 -7.15 6.49 10.81
C TRP A 66 -6.92 5.11 10.22
N ILE A 67 -7.73 4.17 10.62
CA ILE A 67 -7.79 2.83 10.04
C ILE A 67 -9.20 2.65 9.46
N TYR A 68 -9.27 2.17 8.21
CA TYR A 68 -10.53 1.87 7.52
C TYR A 68 -10.63 0.37 7.30
N PRO A 69 -11.10 -0.41 8.28
CA PRO A 69 -10.99 -1.88 8.22
C PRO A 69 -11.69 -2.48 7.00
N VAL A 70 -12.92 -2.06 6.72
CA VAL A 70 -13.67 -2.49 5.53
C VAL A 70 -13.59 -1.41 4.46
N LYS A 71 -13.20 -1.82 3.23
CA LYS A 71 -13.14 -0.90 2.09
C LYS A 71 -14.47 -0.18 1.90
N SER A 72 -14.43 1.15 1.76
CA SER A 72 -15.60 2.05 1.62
C SER A 72 -16.46 2.24 2.87
N CYS A 73 -16.27 1.50 3.96
CA CYS A 73 -16.98 1.72 5.22
C CYS A 73 -16.30 2.81 6.08
N LYS A 74 -16.90 3.15 7.21
CA LYS A 74 -16.44 4.22 8.12
C LYS A 74 -15.04 3.91 8.67
N GLY A 75 -14.24 4.96 8.87
CA GLY A 75 -12.93 4.86 9.49
C GLY A 75 -13.01 4.84 11.02
N VAL A 76 -11.94 4.35 11.64
CA VAL A 76 -11.73 4.35 13.08
C VAL A 76 -10.51 5.21 13.38
N ALA A 77 -10.70 6.29 14.15
CA ALA A 77 -9.59 7.10 14.64
C ALA A 77 -8.88 6.35 15.78
N VAL A 78 -7.55 6.41 15.77
CA VAL A 78 -6.71 5.77 16.80
C VAL A 78 -5.63 6.74 17.26
N SER A 79 -5.20 6.64 18.52
CA SER A 79 -4.10 7.47 19.06
C SER A 79 -2.73 6.94 18.69
N ALA A 80 -2.63 5.63 18.44
CA ALA A 80 -1.40 4.95 18.04
C ALA A 80 -1.72 3.82 17.06
N ALA A 81 -0.79 3.51 16.16
CA ALA A 81 -0.90 2.41 15.21
C ALA A 81 0.47 1.85 14.85
N GLU A 82 0.53 0.56 14.56
CA GLU A 82 1.65 -0.03 13.86
C GLU A 82 1.54 0.28 12.36
N CYS A 83 2.60 0.81 11.78
CA CYS A 83 2.73 0.98 10.34
C CYS A 83 3.41 -0.25 9.77
N THR A 84 2.64 -1.08 9.08
CA THR A 84 3.10 -2.30 8.43
C THR A 84 3.30 -2.09 6.94
N ALA A 85 3.90 -3.04 6.25
CA ALA A 85 4.05 -2.99 4.78
C ALA A 85 2.69 -2.95 4.04
N LEU A 86 1.60 -3.38 4.68
CA LEU A 86 0.25 -3.45 4.10
C LEU A 86 -0.69 -2.33 4.60
N GLY A 87 -0.20 -1.37 5.39
CA GLY A 87 -0.97 -0.27 5.95
C GLY A 87 -0.98 -0.24 7.48
N LEU A 88 -1.81 0.63 8.06
CA LEU A 88 -1.91 0.78 9.51
C LEU A 88 -2.64 -0.39 10.16
N ARG A 89 -2.20 -0.71 11.38
CA ARG A 89 -2.79 -1.72 12.25
C ARG A 89 -2.87 -1.18 13.69
N CYS A 90 -3.99 -1.41 14.37
CA CYS A 90 -4.14 -1.19 15.80
C CYS A 90 -4.83 -2.40 16.41
N GLY A 91 -4.07 -3.22 17.15
CA GLY A 91 -4.56 -4.53 17.60
C GLY A 91 -5.01 -5.38 16.41
N HIS A 92 -6.28 -5.73 16.41
CA HIS A 92 -6.88 -6.53 15.32
C HIS A 92 -7.47 -5.69 14.18
N LEU A 93 -7.62 -4.38 14.36
CA LEU A 93 -8.02 -3.48 13.27
C LEU A 93 -6.89 -3.35 12.26
N ARG A 94 -7.17 -3.66 10.99
CA ARG A 94 -6.22 -3.59 9.89
C ARG A 94 -6.82 -2.82 8.74
N ASP A 95 -6.03 -1.94 8.15
CA ASP A 95 -6.49 -1.02 7.12
C ASP A 95 -6.86 -1.74 5.82
N ARG A 96 -8.14 -1.65 5.40
CA ARG A 96 -8.71 -2.27 4.18
C ARG A 96 -8.41 -3.76 4.05
N PHE A 97 -8.57 -4.51 5.14
CA PHE A 97 -8.44 -5.97 5.14
C PHE A 97 -9.78 -6.68 4.89
N TRP A 98 -10.90 -5.96 4.88
CA TRP A 98 -12.21 -6.49 4.50
C TRP A 98 -12.75 -5.77 3.29
N LEU A 99 -13.51 -6.52 2.48
CA LEU A 99 -14.07 -6.08 1.22
C LEU A 99 -15.48 -6.63 1.04
N VAL A 100 -16.41 -5.77 0.66
CA VAL A 100 -17.72 -6.19 0.17
C VAL A 100 -17.59 -6.54 -1.30
N ILE A 101 -18.09 -7.71 -1.68
CA ILE A 101 -18.10 -8.20 -3.06
C ILE A 101 -19.51 -8.60 -3.47
N LYS A 102 -19.76 -8.62 -4.77
CA LYS A 102 -20.88 -9.29 -5.39
C LYS A 102 -20.67 -10.82 -5.41
N GLU A 103 -21.69 -11.59 -5.77
CA GLU A 103 -21.57 -13.04 -5.91
C GLU A 103 -20.55 -13.48 -6.97
N ASP A 104 -20.34 -12.67 -8.01
CA ASP A 104 -19.37 -12.89 -9.07
C ASP A 104 -17.93 -12.51 -8.67
N GLY A 105 -17.70 -12.07 -7.43
CA GLY A 105 -16.41 -11.67 -6.90
C GLY A 105 -16.01 -10.20 -7.17
N HIS A 106 -16.77 -9.43 -7.93
CA HIS A 106 -16.46 -8.04 -8.17
C HIS A 106 -16.60 -7.18 -6.90
N MET A 107 -15.62 -6.29 -6.67
CA MET A 107 -15.64 -5.39 -5.53
C MET A 107 -16.85 -4.44 -5.57
N VAL A 108 -17.39 -4.17 -4.38
CA VAL A 108 -18.39 -3.13 -4.16
C VAL A 108 -17.77 -1.99 -3.38
N THR A 109 -18.01 -0.77 -3.81
CA THR A 109 -17.47 0.44 -3.19
C THR A 109 -18.58 1.47 -2.98
N ALA A 110 -18.34 2.46 -2.13
CA ALA A 110 -19.28 3.56 -1.95
C ALA A 110 -19.50 4.43 -3.20
N ARG A 111 -18.80 4.15 -4.29
CA ARG A 111 -19.11 4.72 -5.63
C ARG A 111 -20.39 4.13 -6.23
N GLN A 112 -20.66 2.84 -5.95
CA GLN A 112 -21.87 2.14 -6.37
C GLN A 112 -22.91 2.13 -5.26
N GLU A 113 -22.47 1.86 -4.01
CA GLU A 113 -23.31 1.74 -2.82
C GLU A 113 -22.89 2.81 -1.77
N PRO A 114 -23.32 4.06 -1.90
CA PRO A 114 -22.88 5.16 -1.03
C PRO A 114 -23.16 4.91 0.46
N ARG A 115 -24.21 4.16 0.78
CA ARG A 115 -24.55 3.78 2.16
C ARG A 115 -23.47 3.00 2.90
N LEU A 116 -22.50 2.41 2.20
CA LEU A 116 -21.35 1.72 2.83
C LEU A 116 -20.60 2.64 3.80
N VAL A 117 -20.53 3.96 3.54
CA VAL A 117 -19.86 4.90 4.45
C VAL A 117 -20.51 4.99 5.83
N LEU A 118 -21.77 4.55 5.97
CA LEU A 118 -22.50 4.55 7.23
C LEU A 118 -22.19 3.36 8.13
N VAL A 119 -21.56 2.32 7.58
CA VAL A 119 -21.17 1.13 8.35
C VAL A 119 -20.00 1.46 9.25
N SER A 120 -20.26 1.55 10.55
CA SER A 120 -19.22 1.74 11.57
C SER A 120 -18.68 0.40 12.06
N ILE A 121 -17.42 0.44 12.50
CA ILE A 121 -16.67 -0.77 12.86
C ILE A 121 -15.98 -0.53 14.19
N THR A 122 -16.14 -1.47 15.11
CA THR A 122 -15.40 -1.51 16.38
C THR A 122 -14.82 -2.90 16.59
N TYR A 123 -13.84 -3.02 17.46
CA TYR A 123 -13.27 -4.30 17.87
C TYR A 123 -13.45 -4.44 19.37
N GLU A 124 -14.06 -5.53 19.83
CA GLU A 124 -14.28 -5.82 21.25
C GLU A 124 -13.77 -7.23 21.55
N GLY A 125 -12.71 -7.30 22.35
CA GLY A 125 -11.99 -8.55 22.60
C GLY A 125 -11.35 -9.07 21.30
N ASP A 126 -11.82 -10.23 20.81
CA ASP A 126 -11.38 -10.85 19.55
C ASP A 126 -12.45 -10.77 18.44
N ARG A 127 -13.47 -9.90 18.61
CA ARG A 127 -14.62 -9.81 17.70
C ARG A 127 -14.68 -8.49 16.97
N LEU A 128 -14.94 -8.57 15.67
CA LEU A 128 -15.23 -7.41 14.83
C LEU A 128 -16.75 -7.15 14.89
N ILE A 129 -17.12 -5.94 15.31
CA ILE A 129 -18.51 -5.54 15.43
C ILE A 129 -18.81 -4.47 14.40
N LEU A 130 -19.80 -4.72 13.55
CA LEU A 130 -20.27 -3.78 12.54
C LEU A 130 -21.66 -3.28 12.93
N ARG A 131 -21.89 -1.97 12.77
CA ARG A 131 -23.18 -1.32 13.02
C ARG A 131 -23.54 -0.43 11.85
N ALA A 132 -24.82 -0.37 11.51
CA ALA A 132 -25.36 0.51 10.49
C ALA A 132 -26.76 0.99 10.88
N PRO A 133 -27.22 2.17 10.38
CA PRO A 133 -28.56 2.68 10.68
C PRO A 133 -29.67 1.71 10.34
N GLY A 134 -30.54 1.43 11.30
CA GLY A 134 -31.70 0.54 11.14
C GLY A 134 -31.36 -0.97 11.04
N MET A 135 -30.15 -1.35 11.43
CA MET A 135 -29.70 -2.74 11.45
C MET A 135 -29.27 -3.17 12.85
N ASP A 136 -29.55 -4.43 13.19
CA ASP A 136 -28.91 -5.07 14.33
C ASP A 136 -27.41 -5.16 14.12
N GLN A 137 -26.63 -5.16 15.20
CA GLN A 137 -25.19 -5.30 15.07
C GLN A 137 -24.80 -6.66 14.49
N LEU A 138 -23.83 -6.66 13.60
CA LEU A 138 -23.17 -7.86 13.10
C LEU A 138 -21.89 -8.11 13.91
N VAL A 139 -21.78 -9.31 14.49
CA VAL A 139 -20.60 -9.73 15.25
C VAL A 139 -19.88 -10.82 14.48
N LEU A 140 -18.62 -10.59 14.13
CA LEU A 140 -17.78 -11.54 13.42
C LEU A 140 -16.59 -11.95 14.30
N PRO A 141 -16.12 -13.21 14.22
CA PRO A 141 -14.92 -13.63 14.92
C PRO A 141 -13.69 -12.90 14.30
N GLY A 142 -12.71 -12.57 15.12
CA GLY A 142 -11.47 -11.94 14.66
C GLY A 142 -10.63 -12.85 13.77
N LYS A 143 -10.74 -14.16 13.97
CA LYS A 143 -10.15 -15.18 13.11
C LYS A 143 -11.26 -16.03 12.49
N LEU A 144 -11.33 -16.01 11.17
CA LEU A 144 -12.30 -16.82 10.45
C LEU A 144 -11.91 -18.31 10.44
N PRO A 145 -12.89 -19.24 10.42
CA PRO A 145 -12.60 -20.65 10.22
C PRO A 145 -11.88 -20.88 8.89
N SER A 146 -10.86 -21.72 8.90
CA SER A 146 -10.12 -22.09 7.68
C SER A 146 -10.97 -22.84 6.66
N SER A 147 -12.08 -23.46 7.11
CA SER A 147 -13.08 -24.12 6.28
C SER A 147 -13.96 -23.17 5.46
N ASN A 148 -14.00 -21.87 5.81
CA ASN A 148 -14.76 -20.90 5.05
C ASN A 148 -14.20 -20.79 3.62
N LYS A 149 -15.10 -20.61 2.65
CA LYS A 149 -14.75 -20.54 1.23
C LYS A 149 -13.76 -19.41 0.94
N LEU A 150 -12.80 -19.67 0.06
CA LEU A 150 -11.95 -18.62 -0.55
C LEU A 150 -12.61 -18.16 -1.85
N HIS A 151 -12.83 -16.86 -1.97
CA HIS A 151 -13.32 -16.22 -3.18
C HIS A 151 -12.15 -15.63 -3.99
N ASP A 152 -12.27 -15.77 -5.30
CA ASP A 152 -11.47 -14.99 -6.25
C ASP A 152 -12.17 -13.64 -6.43
N CYS A 153 -11.57 -12.58 -5.90
CA CYS A 153 -12.13 -11.24 -5.93
C CYS A 153 -11.50 -10.43 -7.05
N ARG A 154 -12.30 -9.54 -7.65
CA ARG A 154 -11.87 -8.68 -8.77
C ARG A 154 -11.84 -7.21 -8.34
N LEU A 155 -10.65 -6.63 -8.22
CA LEU A 155 -10.41 -5.23 -7.84
C LEU A 155 -9.67 -4.49 -8.96
N PHE A 156 -10.30 -3.48 -9.56
CA PHE A 156 -9.68 -2.66 -10.62
C PHE A 156 -9.05 -3.50 -11.74
N GLY A 157 -9.73 -4.57 -12.16
CA GLY A 157 -9.24 -5.47 -13.20
C GLY A 157 -8.18 -6.48 -12.74
N MET A 158 -7.85 -6.54 -11.46
CA MET A 158 -6.85 -7.46 -10.88
C MET A 158 -7.50 -8.45 -9.93
N ASP A 159 -6.99 -9.68 -9.95
CA ASP A 159 -7.47 -10.76 -9.09
C ASP A 159 -6.74 -10.73 -7.75
N ILE A 160 -7.50 -10.97 -6.68
CA ILE A 160 -7.01 -11.13 -5.31
C ILE A 160 -7.94 -12.06 -4.55
N LYS A 161 -7.41 -12.84 -3.61
CA LYS A 161 -8.23 -13.76 -2.82
C LYS A 161 -8.79 -13.08 -1.56
N GLY A 162 -9.94 -13.60 -1.10
CA GLY A 162 -10.53 -13.22 0.18
C GLY A 162 -11.26 -14.40 0.81
N ARG A 163 -11.13 -14.56 2.12
CA ARG A 163 -11.89 -15.58 2.87
C ARG A 163 -13.27 -15.06 3.22
N ASP A 164 -14.27 -15.84 2.95
CA ASP A 164 -15.67 -15.53 3.23
C ASP A 164 -15.92 -15.35 4.73
N CYS A 165 -16.59 -14.27 5.10
CA CYS A 165 -16.98 -14.02 6.49
C CYS A 165 -18.26 -14.77 6.91
N GLY A 166 -18.85 -15.55 6.02
CA GLY A 166 -20.01 -16.40 6.29
C GLY A 166 -21.35 -15.77 5.90
N ASP A 167 -22.39 -16.61 5.92
CA ASP A 167 -23.72 -16.23 5.42
C ASP A 167 -24.40 -15.16 6.30
N GLN A 168 -24.09 -15.09 7.58
CA GLN A 168 -24.61 -14.04 8.46
C GLN A 168 -24.15 -12.66 7.98
N ALA A 169 -22.85 -12.50 7.64
CA ALA A 169 -22.31 -11.27 7.08
C ALA A 169 -22.93 -10.95 5.72
N ALA A 170 -23.07 -11.95 4.85
CA ALA A 170 -23.70 -11.80 3.54
C ALA A 170 -25.13 -11.29 3.65
N LYS A 171 -25.95 -11.93 4.47
CA LYS A 171 -27.34 -11.52 4.73
C LYS A 171 -27.42 -10.11 5.29
N TRP A 172 -26.52 -9.75 6.21
CA TRP A 172 -26.48 -8.44 6.83
C TRP A 172 -26.22 -7.32 5.82
N PHE A 173 -25.17 -7.45 4.99
CA PHE A 173 -24.88 -6.46 3.95
C PHE A 173 -25.95 -6.39 2.88
N THR A 174 -26.49 -7.54 2.44
CA THR A 174 -27.60 -7.61 1.49
C THR A 174 -28.84 -6.90 2.03
N SER A 175 -29.20 -7.12 3.30
CA SER A 175 -30.36 -6.48 3.95
C SER A 175 -30.14 -4.98 4.16
N PHE A 176 -28.90 -4.55 4.44
CA PHE A 176 -28.58 -3.15 4.61
C PHE A 176 -28.60 -2.37 3.30
N LEU A 177 -27.98 -2.89 2.25
CA LEU A 177 -27.83 -2.20 0.97
C LEU A 177 -29.08 -2.31 0.09
N LYS A 178 -29.78 -3.44 0.11
CA LYS A 178 -31.09 -3.70 -0.56
C LYS A 178 -31.05 -3.58 -2.10
N THR A 179 -29.90 -3.71 -2.73
CA THR A 179 -29.74 -3.59 -4.18
C THR A 179 -29.56 -4.95 -4.86
N GLU A 180 -28.70 -5.78 -4.34
CA GLU A 180 -28.38 -7.12 -4.83
C GLU A 180 -27.79 -7.98 -3.71
N ALA A 181 -27.41 -9.21 -4.00
CA ALA A 181 -26.75 -10.08 -3.03
C ALA A 181 -25.27 -9.70 -2.89
N PHE A 182 -24.82 -9.61 -1.63
CA PHE A 182 -23.44 -9.24 -1.29
C PHE A 182 -22.81 -10.25 -0.35
N ARG A 183 -21.50 -10.33 -0.39
CA ARG A 183 -20.70 -11.07 0.59
C ARG A 183 -19.61 -10.17 1.16
N LEU A 184 -19.20 -10.45 2.40
CA LEU A 184 -18.02 -9.84 3.02
C LEU A 184 -16.88 -10.84 3.00
N VAL A 185 -15.71 -10.42 2.56
CA VAL A 185 -14.50 -11.25 2.55
C VAL A 185 -13.36 -10.55 3.30
N GLN A 186 -12.47 -11.38 3.88
CA GLN A 186 -11.29 -10.94 4.62
C GLN A 186 -10.01 -11.36 3.91
N PHE A 187 -9.06 -10.45 3.81
CA PHE A 187 -7.68 -10.73 3.42
C PHE A 187 -6.91 -11.30 4.61
N GLU A 188 -6.12 -12.33 4.40
CA GLU A 188 -5.30 -12.95 5.45
C GLU A 188 -3.81 -12.75 5.14
N ASP A 189 -2.96 -12.71 6.17
CA ASP A 189 -1.53 -12.38 6.05
C ASP A 189 -0.74 -13.28 5.10
N HIS A 190 -1.13 -14.53 4.97
CA HIS A 190 -0.50 -15.48 4.06
C HIS A 190 -0.95 -15.34 2.60
N MET A 191 -1.97 -14.53 2.33
CA MET A 191 -2.46 -14.31 0.98
C MET A 191 -1.54 -13.37 0.21
N LYS A 192 -1.44 -13.58 -1.09
CA LYS A 192 -0.68 -12.70 -1.98
C LYS A 192 -1.48 -11.42 -2.26
N GLY A 193 -0.91 -10.27 -1.89
CA GLY A 193 -1.46 -8.97 -2.22
C GLY A 193 -1.28 -8.60 -3.70
N ARG A 194 -1.93 -7.51 -4.11
CA ARG A 194 -1.77 -6.92 -5.44
C ARG A 194 -0.44 -6.15 -5.49
N SER A 195 0.40 -6.46 -6.46
CA SER A 195 1.71 -5.83 -6.60
C SER A 195 1.60 -4.43 -7.21
N SER A 196 2.34 -3.46 -6.65
CA SER A 196 2.49 -2.12 -7.19
C SER A 196 2.91 -2.09 -8.66
N LYS A 197 3.80 -2.99 -9.07
CA LYS A 197 4.24 -3.13 -10.47
C LYS A 197 3.13 -3.50 -11.45
N LYS A 198 2.04 -4.13 -10.97
CA LYS A 198 0.85 -4.45 -11.77
C LYS A 198 -0.20 -3.34 -11.70
N ILE A 199 -0.21 -2.55 -10.61
CA ILE A 199 -1.12 -1.42 -10.43
C ILE A 199 -0.67 -0.23 -11.27
N PHE A 200 0.64 0.01 -11.32
CA PHE A 200 1.23 1.14 -12.01
C PHE A 200 2.09 0.68 -13.18
N SER A 201 1.96 1.36 -14.32
CA SER A 201 2.82 1.18 -15.49
C SER A 201 4.16 1.93 -15.36
N THR A 202 4.35 2.74 -14.32
CA THR A 202 5.52 3.58 -14.06
C THR A 202 6.44 2.96 -13.02
N LEU A 203 7.67 3.46 -12.93
CA LEU A 203 8.64 3.06 -11.91
C LEU A 203 8.19 3.58 -10.53
N VAL A 204 7.57 2.71 -9.75
CA VAL A 204 7.18 2.95 -8.36
C VAL A 204 7.92 1.98 -7.44
N PRO A 205 8.06 2.26 -6.13
CA PRO A 205 8.58 1.31 -5.16
C PRO A 205 7.87 -0.05 -5.25
N ASN A 206 8.61 -1.14 -5.00
CA ASN A 206 8.03 -2.48 -5.04
C ASN A 206 7.37 -2.80 -3.71
N TYR A 207 6.05 -2.81 -3.69
CA TYR A 207 5.24 -3.15 -2.51
C TYR A 207 3.99 -3.94 -2.93
N GLN A 208 3.25 -4.41 -1.95
CA GLN A 208 1.95 -5.07 -2.14
C GLN A 208 0.88 -4.33 -1.35
N VAL A 209 -0.37 -4.47 -1.79
CA VAL A 209 -1.55 -4.01 -1.06
C VAL A 209 -2.61 -5.10 -1.02
N ALA A 210 -3.38 -5.15 0.06
CA ALA A 210 -4.57 -5.97 0.16
C ALA A 210 -5.71 -5.32 -0.67
N TYR A 211 -6.69 -4.72 -0.02
CA TYR A 211 -7.81 -4.05 -0.69
C TYR A 211 -7.74 -2.51 -0.76
N PRO A 212 -6.70 -1.77 -0.26
CA PRO A 212 -6.52 -0.37 -0.63
C PRO A 212 -6.53 -0.17 -2.15
N ASP A 213 -6.79 1.04 -2.64
CA ASP A 213 -6.85 1.28 -4.09
C ASP A 213 -5.51 0.98 -4.75
N CYS A 214 -4.43 1.59 -4.28
CA CYS A 214 -3.12 1.44 -4.90
C CYS A 214 -1.92 1.56 -3.95
N SER A 215 -2.09 2.04 -2.71
CA SER A 215 -0.99 2.25 -1.76
C SER A 215 -1.41 1.92 -0.35
N PRO A 216 -0.49 1.46 0.52
CA PRO A 216 -0.80 1.14 1.91
C PRO A 216 -1.11 2.37 2.77
N ILE A 217 -0.54 3.53 2.46
CA ILE A 217 -0.69 4.77 3.23
C ILE A 217 -1.16 5.90 2.33
N MET A 218 -2.14 6.68 2.79
CA MET A 218 -2.49 7.97 2.22
C MET A 218 -2.36 9.04 3.30
N LEU A 219 -1.59 10.08 3.00
CA LEU A 219 -1.34 11.21 3.89
C LEU A 219 -1.99 12.47 3.33
N LEU A 220 -2.55 13.29 4.22
CA LEU A 220 -3.17 14.57 3.90
C LEU A 220 -2.90 15.56 5.03
N SER A 221 -2.69 16.85 4.72
CA SER A 221 -2.52 17.89 5.73
C SER A 221 -3.84 18.56 6.12
N GLU A 222 -3.94 19.03 7.35
CA GLU A 222 -5.08 19.83 7.80
C GLU A 222 -5.15 21.17 7.04
N ALA A 223 -3.99 21.77 6.75
CA ALA A 223 -3.92 23.03 6.02
C ALA A 223 -4.48 22.90 4.59
N SER A 224 -4.22 21.77 3.90
CA SER A 224 -4.80 21.49 2.58
C SER A 224 -6.34 21.40 2.63
N LEU A 225 -6.89 20.75 3.67
CA LEU A 225 -8.35 20.73 3.85
C LEU A 225 -8.92 22.10 4.19
N VAL A 226 -8.22 22.91 4.99
CA VAL A 226 -8.63 24.28 5.29
C VAL A 226 -8.67 25.10 4.01
N ASP A 227 -7.62 25.04 3.15
CA ASP A 227 -7.62 25.74 1.85
C ASP A 227 -8.83 25.32 0.99
N LEU A 228 -9.03 24.01 0.81
CA LEU A 228 -10.19 23.51 0.05
C LEU A 228 -11.51 24.03 0.62
N ASN A 229 -11.65 24.01 1.93
CA ASN A 229 -12.84 24.45 2.62
C ASN A 229 -13.09 25.97 2.47
N THR A 230 -12.08 26.81 2.22
CA THR A 230 -12.30 28.22 1.90
C THR A 230 -13.05 28.44 0.59
N ARG A 231 -12.97 27.48 -0.33
CA ARG A 231 -13.52 27.51 -1.68
C ARG A 231 -14.89 26.85 -1.82
N LEU A 232 -15.33 26.13 -0.77
CA LEU A 232 -16.60 25.39 -0.75
C LEU A 232 -17.65 26.10 0.10
N GLU A 233 -18.90 26.06 -0.32
CA GLU A 233 -20.02 26.51 0.50
C GLU A 233 -20.20 25.59 1.71
N LYS A 234 -20.37 24.29 1.46
CA LYS A 234 -20.45 23.26 2.50
C LYS A 234 -19.04 22.81 2.89
N LYS A 235 -18.69 23.00 4.17
CA LYS A 235 -17.38 22.56 4.68
C LYS A 235 -17.35 21.04 4.81
N LEU A 236 -16.22 20.45 4.40
CA LEU A 236 -15.98 19.02 4.39
C LEU A 236 -15.14 18.60 5.58
N LYS A 237 -15.31 17.36 6.01
CA LYS A 237 -14.53 16.70 7.06
C LYS A 237 -13.34 15.93 6.47
N MET A 238 -12.33 15.72 7.29
CA MET A 238 -11.12 15.00 6.88
C MET A 238 -11.39 13.55 6.46
N ASP A 239 -12.28 12.87 7.16
CA ASP A 239 -12.64 11.46 6.91
C ASP A 239 -13.32 11.24 5.54
N GLN A 240 -13.88 12.26 4.92
CA GLN A 240 -14.41 12.22 3.54
C GLN A 240 -13.30 11.89 2.52
N PHE A 241 -12.06 12.29 2.80
CA PHE A 241 -10.89 12.00 1.96
C PHE A 241 -10.17 10.72 2.35
N ARG A 242 -10.51 10.13 3.50
CA ARG A 242 -10.06 8.82 3.98
C ARG A 242 -8.53 8.67 4.12
N PRO A 243 -7.83 9.66 4.72
CA PRO A 243 -6.39 9.55 4.96
C PRO A 243 -6.09 8.49 6.02
N SER A 244 -4.93 7.85 5.92
CA SER A 244 -4.38 7.01 6.99
C SER A 244 -3.66 7.88 8.03
N ILE A 245 -2.97 8.93 7.57
CA ILE A 245 -2.22 9.87 8.40
C ILE A 245 -2.65 11.29 8.05
N VAL A 246 -3.00 12.07 9.06
CA VAL A 246 -3.26 13.51 8.93
C VAL A 246 -2.12 14.26 9.61
N VAL A 247 -1.57 15.26 8.92
CA VAL A 247 -0.45 16.08 9.42
C VAL A 247 -0.92 17.51 9.63
N THR A 248 -0.42 18.15 10.68
CA THR A 248 -0.62 19.57 10.99
C THR A 248 0.73 20.30 11.11
N GLY A 249 0.72 21.64 11.11
CA GLY A 249 1.91 22.46 11.29
C GLY A 249 2.73 22.65 10.02
N CYS A 250 2.15 22.44 8.84
CA CYS A 250 2.72 22.71 7.53
C CYS A 250 1.79 23.61 6.72
N ASP A 251 2.27 24.13 5.60
CA ASP A 251 1.47 24.92 4.67
C ASP A 251 0.53 24.02 3.84
N ALA A 252 -0.51 24.62 3.24
CA ALA A 252 -1.42 23.88 2.36
C ALA A 252 -0.67 23.32 1.16
N PHE A 253 -0.90 22.03 0.88
CA PHE A 253 -0.28 21.26 -0.20
C PHE A 253 1.24 21.07 -0.09
N GLU A 254 1.87 21.43 1.04
CA GLU A 254 3.29 21.21 1.25
C GLU A 254 3.63 19.71 1.20
N GLU A 255 2.70 18.85 1.63
CA GLU A 255 2.82 17.40 1.55
C GLU A 255 3.06 16.86 0.13
N ASP A 256 2.69 17.60 -0.91
CA ASP A 256 2.93 17.23 -2.29
C ASP A 256 4.44 17.20 -2.63
N THR A 257 5.26 17.90 -1.87
CA THR A 257 6.71 18.03 -2.09
C THR A 257 7.56 17.03 -1.29
N TRP A 258 6.93 16.20 -0.45
CA TRP A 258 7.66 15.31 0.45
C TRP A 258 7.88 13.93 -0.19
N ASP A 259 9.08 13.71 -0.74
CA ASP A 259 9.39 12.45 -1.43
C ASP A 259 9.68 11.30 -0.46
N GLU A 260 10.37 11.58 0.65
CA GLU A 260 10.69 10.57 1.68
C GLU A 260 10.42 11.15 3.07
N LEU A 261 9.72 10.38 3.89
CA LEU A 261 9.31 10.78 5.24
C LEU A 261 9.89 9.83 6.29
N LEU A 262 10.21 10.40 7.44
CA LEU A 262 10.48 9.70 8.70
C LEU A 262 9.51 10.20 9.77
N ILE A 263 8.72 9.28 10.34
CA ILE A 263 7.83 9.55 11.47
C ILE A 263 8.12 8.49 12.54
N GLY A 264 8.61 8.90 13.70
CA GLY A 264 9.13 7.95 14.69
C GLY A 264 10.24 7.09 14.10
N SER A 265 10.01 5.77 14.01
CA SER A 265 10.94 4.82 13.35
C SER A 265 10.51 4.41 11.94
N VAL A 266 9.37 4.90 11.45
CA VAL A 266 8.77 4.54 10.16
C VAL A 266 9.40 5.38 9.05
N GLU A 267 9.95 4.71 8.03
CA GLU A 267 10.40 5.37 6.80
C GLU A 267 9.39 5.09 5.68
N MET A 268 8.96 6.14 4.99
CA MET A 268 7.99 6.05 3.90
C MET A 268 8.54 6.75 2.67
N LYS A 269 8.14 6.25 1.50
CA LYS A 269 8.52 6.84 0.21
C LYS A 269 7.28 7.17 -0.59
N LYS A 270 7.24 8.38 -1.15
CA LYS A 270 6.18 8.84 -2.04
C LYS A 270 6.02 7.90 -3.22
N VAL A 271 4.80 7.55 -3.51
CA VAL A 271 4.41 6.77 -4.68
C VAL A 271 3.90 7.71 -5.77
N LEU A 272 2.87 8.47 -5.45
CA LEU A 272 2.27 9.48 -6.33
C LEU A 272 1.28 10.35 -5.53
N ALA A 273 0.87 11.48 -6.09
CA ALA A 273 -0.23 12.26 -5.56
C ALA A 273 -1.54 11.45 -5.67
N CYS A 274 -2.46 11.65 -4.71
CA CYS A 274 -3.72 10.88 -4.69
C CYS A 274 -4.75 11.48 -5.67
N PRO A 275 -5.05 10.79 -6.79
CA PRO A 275 -6.11 11.23 -7.68
C PRO A 275 -7.47 10.99 -7.04
N ARG A 276 -8.28 12.02 -6.99
CA ARG A 276 -9.59 11.94 -6.34
C ARG A 276 -10.68 11.55 -7.32
N CYS A 277 -11.63 10.78 -6.81
CA CYS A 277 -12.75 10.26 -7.60
C CYS A 277 -14.08 10.58 -6.92
N ILE A 278 -15.19 10.22 -7.54
CA ILE A 278 -16.54 10.47 -7.07
C ILE A 278 -16.84 9.99 -5.63
N LEU A 279 -16.02 9.08 -5.07
CA LEU A 279 -16.16 8.67 -3.66
C LEU A 279 -16.05 9.87 -2.71
N THR A 280 -15.25 10.89 -3.04
CA THR A 280 -15.10 12.09 -2.21
C THR A 280 -16.33 13.01 -2.22
N THR A 281 -17.30 12.74 -3.07
CA THR A 281 -18.59 13.46 -3.08
C THR A 281 -19.66 12.76 -2.25
N VAL A 282 -19.35 11.63 -1.62
CA VAL A 282 -20.25 10.93 -0.70
C VAL A 282 -20.09 11.53 0.70
N ASP A 283 -21.17 12.05 1.24
CA ASP A 283 -21.21 12.55 2.62
C ASP A 283 -21.06 11.38 3.61
N PRO A 284 -20.04 11.39 4.49
CA PRO A 284 -19.74 10.26 5.37
C PRO A 284 -20.75 10.05 6.50
N ASP A 285 -21.58 11.05 6.79
CA ASP A 285 -22.59 10.96 7.86
C ASP A 285 -23.97 10.56 7.34
N THR A 286 -24.28 10.87 6.09
CA THR A 286 -25.60 10.61 5.49
C THR A 286 -25.61 9.54 4.41
N GLY A 287 -24.44 9.23 3.83
CA GLY A 287 -24.33 8.34 2.68
C GLY A 287 -24.94 8.91 1.39
N VAL A 288 -25.21 10.21 1.35
CA VAL A 288 -25.72 10.90 0.16
C VAL A 288 -24.56 11.29 -0.74
N ILE A 289 -24.70 11.05 -2.04
CA ILE A 289 -23.70 11.40 -3.06
C ILE A 289 -24.11 12.71 -3.76
N ASP A 290 -23.26 13.72 -3.68
CA ASP A 290 -23.47 15.03 -4.35
C ASP A 290 -23.19 14.94 -5.86
N ARG A 291 -22.17 14.18 -6.28
CA ARG A 291 -21.65 14.02 -7.64
C ARG A 291 -20.84 15.20 -8.19
N LYS A 292 -20.86 16.37 -7.57
CA LYS A 292 -20.14 17.58 -7.98
C LYS A 292 -19.00 17.89 -7.03
N GLU A 293 -19.36 18.34 -5.82
CA GLU A 293 -18.36 18.78 -4.85
C GLU A 293 -17.82 17.64 -3.98
N PRO A 294 -16.54 17.66 -3.67
CA PRO A 294 -15.52 18.69 -3.94
C PRO A 294 -14.77 18.54 -5.28
N LEU A 295 -15.21 17.65 -6.18
CA LEU A 295 -14.43 17.33 -7.38
C LEU A 295 -14.35 18.50 -8.36
N GLU A 296 -15.42 19.26 -8.55
CA GLU A 296 -15.42 20.41 -9.48
C GLU A 296 -14.51 21.51 -8.96
N THR A 297 -14.62 21.84 -7.68
CA THR A 297 -13.72 22.81 -7.04
C THR A 297 -12.26 22.33 -7.12
N LEU A 298 -11.95 21.10 -6.77
CA LEU A 298 -10.58 20.57 -6.87
C LEU A 298 -10.06 20.60 -8.33
N LYS A 299 -10.87 20.29 -9.32
CA LYS A 299 -10.47 20.36 -10.73
C LYS A 299 -10.09 21.76 -11.18
N SER A 300 -10.66 22.81 -10.57
CA SER A 300 -10.38 24.18 -10.97
C SER A 300 -8.96 24.64 -10.64
N TYR A 301 -8.25 23.98 -9.69
CA TYR A 301 -6.91 24.41 -9.26
C TYR A 301 -5.94 23.28 -8.86
N ARG A 302 -6.39 22.02 -8.84
CA ARG A 302 -5.60 20.86 -8.41
C ARG A 302 -5.43 19.79 -9.48
N LEU A 303 -5.44 20.15 -10.76
CA LEU A 303 -5.09 19.23 -11.84
C LEU A 303 -3.56 19.03 -11.88
N CYS A 304 -3.14 17.87 -12.38
CA CYS A 304 -1.73 17.55 -12.59
C CYS A 304 -1.10 18.42 -13.68
N ASP A 305 0.24 18.46 -13.69
CA ASP A 305 0.99 18.99 -14.83
C ASP A 305 0.60 18.25 -16.13
N PRO A 306 0.54 18.93 -17.29
CA PRO A 306 0.25 18.29 -18.58
C PRO A 306 1.14 17.08 -18.90
N SER A 307 2.39 17.04 -18.44
CA SER A 307 3.31 15.91 -18.61
C SER A 307 2.88 14.64 -17.87
N GLU A 308 2.10 14.79 -16.79
CA GLU A 308 1.61 13.68 -15.95
C GLU A 308 0.19 13.22 -16.34
N LYS A 309 -0.39 13.81 -17.37
CA LYS A 309 -1.78 13.53 -17.80
C LYS A 309 -2.04 12.06 -18.15
N GLN A 310 -1.02 11.31 -18.57
CA GLN A 310 -1.13 9.87 -18.80
C GLN A 310 -1.44 9.09 -17.51
N ILE A 311 -0.89 9.54 -16.36
CA ILE A 311 -1.06 8.90 -15.05
C ILE A 311 -2.40 9.30 -14.44
N TYR A 312 -2.67 10.61 -14.36
CA TYR A 312 -3.78 11.15 -13.59
C TYR A 312 -5.05 11.43 -14.41
N LYS A 313 -4.93 11.43 -15.74
CA LYS A 313 -6.04 11.76 -16.68
C LYS A 313 -6.63 13.14 -16.34
N SER A 314 -7.91 13.18 -15.99
CA SER A 314 -8.64 14.40 -15.57
C SER A 314 -8.96 14.44 -14.08
N SER A 315 -8.35 13.55 -13.29
CA SER A 315 -8.60 13.50 -11.84
C SER A 315 -7.85 14.62 -11.14
N PRO A 316 -8.49 15.39 -10.25
CA PRO A 316 -7.80 16.35 -9.41
C PRO A 316 -7.00 15.63 -8.33
N LEU A 317 -5.91 16.25 -7.86
CA LEU A 317 -4.96 15.69 -6.91
C LEU A 317 -5.17 16.29 -5.52
N PHE A 318 -5.31 15.43 -4.49
CA PHE A 318 -5.48 15.90 -3.12
C PHE A 318 -5.00 14.84 -2.13
N GLY A 319 -3.88 15.11 -1.44
CA GLY A 319 -3.14 14.17 -0.61
C GLY A 319 -2.14 13.32 -1.40
N VAL A 320 -1.36 12.54 -0.69
CA VAL A 320 -0.20 11.80 -1.24
C VAL A 320 -0.21 10.35 -0.78
N TYR A 321 0.09 9.44 -1.69
CA TYR A 321 0.26 8.02 -1.43
C TYR A 321 1.72 7.69 -1.12
N TYR A 322 1.92 6.85 -0.10
CA TYR A 322 3.24 6.40 0.33
C TYR A 322 3.33 4.88 0.41
N SER A 323 4.49 4.33 0.01
CA SER A 323 4.93 2.99 0.38
C SER A 323 5.66 3.02 1.71
N VAL A 324 5.66 1.90 2.42
CA VAL A 324 6.37 1.73 3.70
C VAL A 324 7.70 1.04 3.41
N GLU A 325 8.81 1.76 3.62
CA GLU A 325 10.17 1.25 3.43
C GLU A 325 10.71 0.61 4.72
N LYS A 326 10.30 1.15 5.86
CA LYS A 326 10.63 0.63 7.18
C LYS A 326 9.41 0.69 8.09
N VAL A 327 9.04 -0.44 8.62
CA VAL A 327 7.90 -0.60 9.55
C VAL A 327 8.24 -0.07 10.95
N GLY A 328 7.22 0.26 11.72
CA GLY A 328 7.37 0.75 13.09
C GLY A 328 6.04 1.19 13.68
N SER A 329 6.08 1.92 14.78
CA SER A 329 4.91 2.49 15.44
C SER A 329 4.79 3.97 15.16
N LEU A 330 3.57 4.45 15.04
CA LEU A 330 3.18 5.85 14.88
C LEU A 330 2.24 6.23 16.01
N ASN A 331 2.40 7.46 16.52
CA ASN A 331 1.51 8.03 17.52
C ASN A 331 1.01 9.41 17.04
N VAL A 332 -0.17 9.79 17.45
CA VAL A 332 -0.61 11.17 17.36
C VAL A 332 0.35 12.03 18.19
N GLY A 333 0.81 13.13 17.61
CA GLY A 333 1.86 13.98 18.21
C GLY A 333 3.29 13.68 17.73
N ASP A 334 3.53 12.58 17.02
CA ASP A 334 4.86 12.29 16.48
C ASP A 334 5.30 13.36 15.47
N PRO A 335 6.55 13.87 15.54
CA PRO A 335 7.06 14.79 14.55
C PRO A 335 7.24 14.12 13.20
N VAL A 336 6.88 14.84 12.14
CA VAL A 336 7.04 14.44 10.74
C VAL A 336 8.29 15.10 10.16
N TYR A 337 9.24 14.30 9.69
CA TYR A 337 10.45 14.79 9.05
C TYR A 337 10.46 14.40 7.58
N ARG A 338 10.74 15.36 6.69
CA ARG A 338 11.16 15.03 5.33
C ARG A 338 12.66 14.74 5.30
N MET A 339 13.06 13.76 4.51
CA MET A 339 14.46 13.45 4.27
C MET A 339 14.94 14.22 3.04
N VAL A 340 15.87 15.15 3.25
CA VAL A 340 16.50 15.95 2.18
C VAL A 340 17.87 15.37 1.86
N PRO A 341 18.29 15.39 0.58
CA PRO A 341 19.62 14.92 0.15
C PRO A 341 20.80 15.57 0.89
#